data_cd96784e309d26067e6514aa9fc4471e
#
_entry.id   cd96784e309d26067e6514aa9fc4471e
#
_cell.length_a   1.000
_cell.length_b   1.000
_cell.length_c   1.000
_cell.angle_alpha   90.00
_cell.angle_beta   90.00
_cell.angle_gamma   90.00
#
_symmetry.space_group_name_H-M   'P 1'
#
loop_
_entity.id
_entity.type
_entity.pdbx_description
1 polymer ?
#
loop_
_entity_poly.entity_id
_entity_poly.type
_entity_poly.pdbx_seq_one_letter_code
_entity_poly.pdbx_strand_id
1 'polypeptide(L)'
;MKIGNVSGLGGVLVDGKGLTIYQFATDTRGAPSKCTGLCAVAWPPLTLPPGTQAPIAGPGIKSSLLGTQPRADGSMQITYNGWPLYTWPQDTAPGQATGQGLTNLGGRWWVVDANGDGVHTP
;
A
#
# COMPACT_ATOMS: atom_id res chain seq x y z
N MET A 1 -0.68 3.66 10.19
CA MET A 1 -1.60 3.55 9.05
C MET A 1 -2.98 3.98 9.48
N LYS A 2 -3.63 4.76 8.68
CA LYS A 2 -4.97 5.31 8.96
C LYS A 2 -5.71 5.55 7.65
N ILE A 3 -6.96 5.99 7.73
CA ILE A 3 -7.71 6.43 6.55
C ILE A 3 -7.57 7.93 6.39
N GLY A 4 -7.21 8.36 5.19
CA GLY A 4 -7.17 9.77 4.80
C GLY A 4 -8.10 10.01 3.61
N ASN A 5 -8.41 11.26 3.34
CA ASN A 5 -9.26 11.63 2.21
C ASN A 5 -8.44 12.12 1.03
N VAL A 6 -8.78 11.59 -0.17
CA VAL A 6 -8.23 12.10 -1.43
C VAL A 6 -9.42 12.55 -2.28
N SER A 7 -9.34 13.77 -2.79
CA SER A 7 -10.42 14.35 -3.61
C SER A 7 -10.72 13.43 -4.81
N GLY A 8 -11.99 13.09 -4.98
CA GLY A 8 -12.43 12.20 -6.07
C GLY A 8 -12.30 10.71 -5.79
N LEU A 9 -11.58 10.30 -4.74
CA LEU A 9 -11.38 8.90 -4.40
C LEU A 9 -11.99 8.52 -3.04
N GLY A 10 -12.26 9.51 -2.18
CA GLY A 10 -12.83 9.27 -0.86
C GLY A 10 -11.80 8.83 0.17
N GLY A 11 -12.21 7.97 1.10
CA GLY A 11 -11.34 7.45 2.15
C GLY A 11 -10.43 6.34 1.65
N VAL A 12 -9.13 6.54 1.79
CA VAL A 12 -8.11 5.59 1.31
C VAL A 12 -7.07 5.37 2.41
N LEU A 13 -6.34 4.26 2.30
CA LEU A 13 -5.24 3.97 3.21
C LEU A 13 -4.13 5.00 3.03
N VAL A 14 -3.64 5.53 4.14
CA VAL A 14 -2.45 6.39 4.18
C VAL A 14 -1.52 5.92 5.28
N ASP A 15 -0.24 6.26 5.16
CA ASP A 15 0.75 5.93 6.18
C ASP A 15 0.70 6.92 7.35
N GLY A 16 1.64 6.79 8.30
CA GLY A 16 1.68 7.67 9.46
C GLY A 16 1.95 9.14 9.14
N LYS A 17 2.48 9.42 7.95
CA LYS A 17 2.72 10.79 7.47
C LYS A 17 1.57 11.33 6.61
N GLY A 18 0.54 10.52 6.39
CA GLY A 18 -0.59 10.89 5.55
C GLY A 18 -0.41 10.63 4.07
N LEU A 19 0.67 9.97 3.68
CA LEU A 19 0.93 9.65 2.27
C LEU A 19 0.13 8.45 1.82
N THR A 20 -0.37 8.50 0.60
CA THR A 20 -1.27 7.49 0.02
C THR A 20 -0.56 6.15 -0.16
N ILE A 21 -1.28 5.07 0.15
CA ILE A 21 -0.81 3.69 0.03
C ILE A 21 -1.53 3.02 -1.14
N TYR A 22 -0.79 2.15 -1.85
CA TYR A 22 -1.25 1.50 -3.08
C TYR A 22 -1.13 -0.01 -2.98
N GLN A 23 -1.92 -0.70 -3.81
CA GLN A 23 -1.74 -2.12 -4.11
C GLN A 23 -1.39 -2.31 -5.58
N PHE A 24 -0.74 -3.42 -5.89
CA PHE A 24 -0.31 -3.79 -7.24
C PHE A 24 -1.20 -4.92 -7.77
N ALA A 25 -1.92 -4.67 -8.85
CA ALA A 25 -2.91 -5.62 -9.35
C ALA A 25 -2.30 -6.94 -9.81
N THR A 26 -1.00 -6.94 -10.18
CA THR A 26 -0.29 -8.15 -10.57
C THR A 26 0.05 -9.06 -9.38
N ASP A 27 0.08 -8.51 -8.16
CA ASP A 27 0.30 -9.32 -6.97
C ASP A 27 -0.85 -10.31 -6.78
N THR A 28 -0.56 -11.37 -6.04
CA THR A 28 -1.57 -12.33 -5.64
C THR A 28 -1.90 -12.10 -4.17
N ARG A 29 -3.18 -11.92 -3.87
CA ARG A 29 -3.66 -11.75 -2.50
C ARG A 29 -3.23 -12.95 -1.66
N GLY A 30 -2.63 -12.67 -0.50
CA GLY A 30 -2.16 -13.71 0.41
C GLY A 30 -0.81 -14.31 0.07
N ALA A 31 -0.11 -13.80 -0.96
CA ALA A 31 1.19 -14.30 -1.38
C ALA A 31 2.25 -13.17 -1.31
N PRO A 32 3.54 -13.52 -1.33
CA PRO A 32 4.60 -12.51 -1.35
C PRO A 32 4.52 -11.61 -2.58
N SER A 33 5.02 -10.38 -2.42
CA SER A 33 5.03 -9.37 -3.47
C SER A 33 5.79 -9.85 -4.71
N LYS A 34 5.23 -9.52 -5.88
CA LYS A 34 5.90 -9.70 -7.18
C LYS A 34 6.66 -8.46 -7.61
N CYS A 35 6.58 -7.38 -6.86
CA CYS A 35 7.29 -6.12 -7.14
C CYS A 35 8.67 -6.17 -6.49
N THR A 36 9.67 -6.52 -7.28
CA THR A 36 11.06 -6.66 -6.83
C THR A 36 11.99 -5.92 -7.79
N GLY A 37 13.26 -5.71 -7.38
CA GLY A 37 14.24 -5.04 -8.22
C GLY A 37 13.82 -3.62 -8.55
N LEU A 38 13.80 -3.26 -9.83
CA LEU A 38 13.43 -1.93 -10.29
C LEU A 38 12.00 -1.54 -9.90
N CYS A 39 11.09 -2.51 -9.84
CA CYS A 39 9.73 -2.25 -9.38
C CYS A 39 9.72 -1.73 -7.95
N ALA A 40 10.47 -2.35 -7.06
CA ALA A 40 10.55 -1.93 -5.65
C ALA A 40 11.28 -0.61 -5.47
N VAL A 41 12.10 -0.19 -6.42
CA VAL A 41 12.72 1.14 -6.42
C VAL A 41 11.69 2.21 -6.77
N ALA A 42 10.87 1.95 -7.80
CA ALA A 42 9.83 2.89 -8.25
C ALA A 42 8.63 2.92 -7.30
N TRP A 43 8.28 1.76 -6.73
CA TRP A 43 7.16 1.58 -5.81
C TRP A 43 7.67 0.94 -4.52
N PRO A 44 8.27 1.72 -3.61
CA PRO A 44 8.81 1.15 -2.37
C PRO A 44 7.75 0.38 -1.58
N PRO A 45 8.06 -0.86 -1.18
CA PRO A 45 7.16 -1.61 -0.31
C PRO A 45 6.99 -0.90 1.03
N LEU A 46 5.77 -0.94 1.56
CA LEU A 46 5.52 -0.47 2.92
C LEU A 46 5.95 -1.58 3.89
N THR A 47 7.02 -1.36 4.65
CA THR A 47 7.61 -2.36 5.51
C THR A 47 7.55 -1.94 6.97
N LEU A 48 7.63 -2.93 7.86
CA LEU A 48 7.73 -2.66 9.30
C LEU A 48 9.08 -2.03 9.61
N PRO A 49 9.11 -1.00 10.48
CA PRO A 49 10.38 -0.47 10.99
C PRO A 49 11.14 -1.55 11.76
N PRO A 50 12.48 -1.48 11.78
CA PRO A 50 13.27 -2.42 12.58
C PRO A 50 12.81 -2.45 14.05
N GLY A 51 12.70 -3.65 14.62
CA GLY A 51 12.24 -3.83 16.00
C GLY A 51 10.74 -3.81 16.19
N THR A 52 9.97 -3.57 15.15
CA THR A 52 8.50 -3.60 15.19
C THR A 52 8.02 -4.96 14.70
N GLN A 53 7.13 -5.60 15.45
CA GLN A 53 6.65 -6.95 15.13
C GLN A 53 5.32 -6.97 14.40
N ALA A 54 4.53 -5.89 14.46
CA ALA A 54 3.22 -5.85 13.85
C ALA A 54 2.88 -4.42 13.42
N PRO A 55 2.09 -4.25 12.35
CA PRO A 55 1.61 -2.93 11.96
C PRO A 55 0.57 -2.42 12.95
N ILE A 56 0.46 -1.09 13.04
CA ILE A 56 -0.46 -0.44 13.97
C ILE A 56 -1.65 0.10 13.19
N ALA A 57 -2.86 -0.30 13.60
CA ALA A 57 -4.10 0.20 13.01
C ALA A 57 -4.48 1.54 13.65
N GLY A 58 -4.49 2.59 12.85
CA GLY A 58 -5.02 3.90 13.23
C GLY A 58 -6.50 4.04 12.91
N PRO A 59 -7.05 5.26 13.02
CA PRO A 59 -8.48 5.50 12.79
C PRO A 59 -8.93 5.01 11.40
N GLY A 60 -10.03 4.25 11.38
CA GLY A 60 -10.64 3.73 10.16
C GLY A 60 -10.03 2.46 9.61
N ILE A 61 -8.91 2.00 10.15
CA ILE A 61 -8.25 0.76 9.71
C ILE A 61 -8.87 -0.43 10.46
N LYS A 62 -9.21 -1.48 9.72
CA LYS A 62 -9.69 -2.73 10.31
C LYS A 62 -8.48 -3.56 10.70
N SER A 63 -8.20 -3.66 11.99
CA SER A 63 -7.00 -4.35 12.47
C SER A 63 -6.97 -5.82 12.04
N SER A 64 -8.14 -6.45 11.88
CA SER A 64 -8.25 -7.84 11.43
C SER A 64 -7.77 -8.05 10.00
N LEU A 65 -7.67 -6.99 9.20
CA LEU A 65 -7.18 -7.06 7.82
C LEU A 65 -5.68 -6.80 7.71
N LEU A 66 -5.05 -6.27 8.75
CA LEU A 66 -3.61 -6.01 8.74
C LEU A 66 -2.82 -7.31 8.91
N GLY A 67 -1.73 -7.42 8.15
CA GLY A 67 -0.84 -8.55 8.25
C GLY A 67 0.54 -8.18 7.72
N THR A 68 1.39 -9.18 7.55
CA THR A 68 2.74 -9.02 7.02
C THR A 68 3.08 -10.18 6.10
N GLN A 69 3.99 -9.92 5.16
CA GLN A 69 4.59 -10.93 4.30
C GLN A 69 6.09 -10.72 4.26
N PRO A 70 6.90 -11.79 4.44
CA PRO A 70 8.35 -11.66 4.33
C PRO A 70 8.75 -11.41 2.87
N ARG A 71 9.77 -10.56 2.71
CA ARG A 71 10.42 -10.32 1.42
C ARG A 71 11.75 -11.05 1.39
N ALA A 72 12.26 -11.28 0.17
CA ALA A 72 13.52 -12.01 -0.02
C ALA A 72 14.72 -11.33 0.66
N ASP A 73 14.65 -10.01 0.88
CA ASP A 73 15.72 -9.25 1.54
C ASP A 73 15.65 -9.30 3.08
N GLY A 74 14.71 -10.05 3.65
CA GLY A 74 14.53 -10.17 5.09
C GLY A 74 13.60 -9.14 5.70
N SER A 75 13.12 -8.16 4.94
CA SER A 75 12.13 -7.20 5.45
C SER A 75 10.75 -7.83 5.51
N MET A 76 9.87 -7.24 6.35
CA MET A 76 8.48 -7.66 6.47
C MET A 76 7.60 -6.59 5.84
N GLN A 77 6.97 -6.92 4.72
CA GLN A 77 6.06 -6.01 4.04
C GLN A 77 4.70 -6.04 4.72
N ILE A 78 4.13 -4.85 4.96
CA ILE A 78 2.79 -4.74 5.52
C ILE A 78 1.77 -5.11 4.43
N THR A 79 0.75 -5.88 4.81
CA THR A 79 -0.35 -6.26 3.95
C THR A 79 -1.67 -5.77 4.53
N TYR A 80 -2.65 -5.58 3.66
CA TYR A 80 -4.01 -5.25 4.08
C TYR A 80 -4.98 -6.08 3.24
N ASN A 81 -5.83 -6.86 3.90
CA ASN A 81 -6.72 -7.82 3.25
C ASN A 81 -5.92 -8.80 2.36
N GLY A 82 -4.69 -9.12 2.79
CA GLY A 82 -3.79 -10.02 2.06
C GLY A 82 -3.02 -9.38 0.91
N TRP A 83 -3.30 -8.11 0.58
CA TRP A 83 -2.58 -7.41 -0.48
C TRP A 83 -1.32 -6.76 0.05
N PRO A 84 -0.13 -7.04 -0.55
CA PRO A 84 1.07 -6.29 -0.23
C PRO A 84 0.89 -4.81 -0.55
N LEU A 85 1.39 -3.94 0.31
CA LEU A 85 1.19 -2.50 0.20
C LEU A 85 2.46 -1.77 -0.20
N TYR A 86 2.28 -0.65 -0.94
CA TYR A 86 3.36 0.13 -1.52
C TYR A 86 3.09 1.62 -1.37
N THR A 87 4.15 2.42 -1.53
CA THR A 87 4.03 3.88 -1.66
C THR A 87 4.50 4.33 -3.04
N TRP A 88 4.13 5.55 -3.41
CA TRP A 88 4.54 6.16 -4.68
C TRP A 88 5.34 7.43 -4.38
N PRO A 89 6.66 7.47 -4.69
CA PRO A 89 7.52 8.61 -4.29
C PRO A 89 7.13 9.95 -4.89
N GLN A 90 6.33 9.97 -5.96
CA GLN A 90 5.81 11.22 -6.53
C GLN A 90 4.72 11.84 -5.66
N ASP A 91 4.13 11.10 -4.73
CA ASP A 91 3.22 11.64 -3.74
C ASP A 91 4.06 12.24 -2.62
N THR A 92 4.06 13.56 -2.53
CA THR A 92 4.94 14.30 -1.61
C THR A 92 4.20 14.95 -0.46
N ALA A 93 2.85 14.90 -0.47
CA ALA A 93 2.03 15.51 0.57
C ALA A 93 0.71 14.73 0.74
N PRO A 94 0.07 14.82 1.93
CA PRO A 94 -1.25 14.25 2.12
C PRO A 94 -2.26 14.77 1.09
N GLY A 95 -3.18 13.89 0.68
CA GLY A 95 -4.20 14.23 -0.31
C GLY A 95 -3.79 13.99 -1.75
N GLN A 96 -2.53 13.66 -2.01
CA GLN A 96 -2.07 13.31 -3.35
C GLN A 96 -2.23 11.81 -3.60
N ALA A 97 -2.61 11.45 -4.83
CA ALA A 97 -2.67 10.06 -5.30
C ALA A 97 -2.27 10.04 -6.78
N THR A 98 -1.06 10.52 -7.06
CA THR A 98 -0.56 10.65 -8.44
C THR A 98 -0.23 9.32 -9.09
N GLY A 99 -0.17 8.25 -8.29
CA GLY A 99 0.01 6.89 -8.78
C GLY A 99 -1.28 6.14 -9.10
N GLN A 100 -2.43 6.74 -8.82
CA GLN A 100 -3.72 6.07 -9.01
C GLN A 100 -3.94 5.72 -10.49
N GLY A 101 -4.22 4.43 -10.74
CA GLY A 101 -4.52 3.93 -12.07
C GLY A 101 -3.35 3.88 -13.02
N LEU A 102 -2.12 4.13 -12.55
CA LEU A 102 -0.94 4.02 -13.41
C LEU A 102 -0.74 2.57 -13.85
N THR A 103 -0.30 2.40 -15.09
CA THR A 103 0.14 1.12 -15.61
C THR A 103 1.63 1.20 -15.85
N ASN A 104 2.42 0.57 -14.99
CA ASN A 104 3.87 0.48 -15.18
C ASN A 104 4.42 -0.72 -14.41
N LEU A 105 5.65 -1.09 -14.74
CA LEU A 105 6.39 -2.16 -14.09
C LEU A 105 5.61 -3.48 -14.02
N GLY A 106 4.81 -3.74 -15.04
CA GLY A 106 4.13 -5.02 -15.22
C GLY A 106 2.68 -5.07 -14.78
N GLY A 107 2.05 -3.95 -14.40
CA GLY A 107 0.64 -3.97 -14.04
C GLY A 107 0.08 -2.63 -13.62
N ARG A 108 -1.16 -2.67 -13.16
CA ARG A 108 -1.91 -1.49 -12.69
C ARG A 108 -1.72 -1.29 -11.20
N TRP A 109 -1.78 -0.04 -10.78
CA TRP A 109 -1.65 0.37 -9.40
C TRP A 109 -2.90 1.11 -8.95
N TRP A 110 -3.41 0.76 -7.76
CA TRP A 110 -4.65 1.32 -7.23
C TRP A 110 -4.47 1.76 -5.80
N VAL A 111 -5.07 2.90 -5.41
CA VAL A 111 -5.24 3.21 -3.99
C VAL A 111 -6.17 2.17 -3.36
N VAL A 112 -6.12 2.03 -2.04
CA VAL A 112 -6.81 0.97 -1.30
C VAL A 112 -7.81 1.62 -0.35
N ASP A 113 -9.05 1.11 -0.32
CA ASP A 113 -10.07 1.59 0.61
C ASP A 113 -9.99 0.87 1.97
N ALA A 114 -10.87 1.26 2.90
CA ALA A 114 -10.87 0.70 4.25
C ALA A 114 -11.22 -0.78 4.30
N ASN A 115 -11.83 -1.32 3.25
CA ASN A 115 -12.17 -2.75 3.15
C ASN A 115 -11.03 -3.57 2.54
N GLY A 116 -9.95 -2.92 2.12
CA GLY A 116 -8.83 -3.60 1.50
C GLY A 116 -8.99 -3.82 0.01
N ASP A 117 -9.95 -3.16 -0.61
CA ASP A 117 -10.19 -3.25 -2.04
C ASP A 117 -9.50 -2.11 -2.78
N GLY A 118 -8.99 -2.40 -3.98
CA GLY A 118 -8.47 -1.36 -4.85
C GLY A 118 -9.60 -0.48 -5.38
N VAL A 119 -9.38 0.83 -5.38
CA VAL A 119 -10.35 1.78 -5.94
C VAL A 119 -10.07 1.91 -7.43
N HIS A 120 -10.96 1.35 -8.26
CA HIS A 120 -10.75 1.25 -9.71
C HIS A 120 -11.39 2.41 -10.47
N THR A 121 -11.36 3.59 -9.91
CA THR A 121 -11.80 4.81 -10.60
C THR A 121 -10.60 5.59 -11.14
N PRO A 122 -10.76 6.26 -12.28
CA PRO A 122 -9.67 7.06 -12.83
C PRO A 122 -9.24 8.20 -11.91
#